data_026dc7d23c3838f6889e8bd5ce503a3d
#
_entry.id   026dc7d23c3838f6889e8bd5ce503a3d
#
_cell.length_a   1.000
_cell.length_b   1.000
_cell.length_c   1.000
_cell.angle_alpha   90.00
_cell.angle_beta   90.00
_cell.angle_gamma   90.00
#
_symmetry.space_group_name_H-M   'P 1'
#
loop_
_entity.id
_entity.type
_entity.pdbx_description
1 polymer ?
#
loop_
_entity_poly.entity_id
_entity_poly.type
_entity_poly.pdbx_seq_one_letter_code
_entity_poly.pdbx_strand_id
1 'polypeptide(L)'
;MNIMFYYEYSLTACGPLNARAAEVCRKGALIRTEEGGYGCIQPWPELGDHSLQKELDALRKGNPLPLGKRALECARVDGEARAAGVSLFSGLHIPASHATLPSCVSPATIRIMETKGFKAGKIKASSNPAAALERLTMLASMVPSWRWRLDFNGSLDGNEALQFWKSLPHHLKSRIDFIEDPCPFSVPGWERLVDAGMPLALDMGTDTEHQPAVTADLPVTRIVKPAREATPGDLHDPPVFTTVMDHPVGQLWAVYQAAEYYRDALPTEIPLCGLCTHLLFEPDPFIDQMGGMNPQVAVPAGTGLGFDGMLEALPWKKL
;
A
#
# COMPACT_ATOMS: atom_id res chain seq x y z
N MET A 1 -0.65 -25.91 20.36
CA MET A 1 -0.34 -24.54 19.95
C MET A 1 1.00 -24.59 19.27
N ASN A 2 1.10 -24.15 18.02
CA ASN A 2 2.39 -24.05 17.35
C ASN A 2 3.21 -22.94 18.03
N ILE A 3 4.50 -23.18 18.21
CA ILE A 3 5.40 -22.19 18.82
C ILE A 3 5.59 -21.06 17.85
N MET A 4 5.31 -19.85 18.29
CA MET A 4 5.53 -18.63 17.51
C MET A 4 6.50 -17.71 18.21
N PHE A 5 7.20 -16.89 17.42
CA PHE A 5 8.12 -15.86 17.88
C PHE A 5 7.73 -14.54 17.27
N TYR A 6 8.11 -13.44 17.92
CA TYR A 6 7.91 -12.10 17.41
C TYR A 6 9.13 -11.22 17.63
N TYR A 7 9.26 -10.22 16.80
CA TYR A 7 10.24 -9.15 16.92
C TYR A 7 9.55 -7.81 16.70
N GLU A 8 9.55 -6.94 17.70
CA GLU A 8 9.02 -5.58 17.57
C GLU A 8 10.01 -4.68 16.87
N TYR A 9 9.55 -3.94 15.86
CA TYR A 9 10.35 -2.98 15.11
C TYR A 9 9.74 -1.58 15.19
N SER A 10 10.56 -0.58 14.82
CA SER A 10 10.12 0.79 14.62
C SER A 10 10.65 1.30 13.30
N LEU A 11 9.81 1.95 12.51
CA LEU A 11 10.16 2.65 11.28
C LEU A 11 9.98 4.14 11.48
N THR A 12 10.97 4.94 11.11
CA THR A 12 10.90 6.40 11.13
C THR A 12 10.54 6.90 9.74
N ALA A 13 9.41 7.58 9.62
CA ALA A 13 9.00 8.17 8.35
C ALA A 13 9.70 9.51 8.11
N CYS A 14 10.04 9.80 6.85
CA CYS A 14 10.60 11.07 6.42
C CYS A 14 9.62 12.26 6.52
N GLY A 15 8.38 12.01 6.94
CA GLY A 15 7.33 13.00 7.11
C GLY A 15 5.98 12.36 7.41
N PRO A 16 4.91 13.15 7.58
CA PRO A 16 3.57 12.62 7.81
C PRO A 16 3.12 11.65 6.70
N LEU A 17 2.70 10.45 7.07
CA LEU A 17 2.31 9.40 6.14
C LEU A 17 0.85 9.50 5.69
N ASN A 18 -0.02 10.10 6.50
CA ASN A 18 -1.41 10.39 6.16
C ASN A 18 -1.94 11.59 6.96
N ALA A 19 -3.13 12.07 6.61
CA ALA A 19 -3.72 13.26 7.24
C ALA A 19 -4.15 13.03 8.71
N ARG A 20 -4.30 11.78 9.15
CA ARG A 20 -4.76 11.41 10.50
C ARG A 20 -3.61 11.01 11.43
N ALA A 21 -2.42 10.75 10.89
CA ALA A 21 -1.26 10.26 11.63
C ALA A 21 -0.19 11.35 11.73
N ALA A 22 -0.11 12.00 12.89
CA ALA A 22 0.93 12.99 13.20
C ALA A 22 2.28 12.34 13.57
N GLU A 23 2.25 11.09 14.07
CA GLU A 23 3.46 10.39 14.48
C GLU A 23 4.28 9.93 13.28
N VAL A 24 5.56 10.25 13.29
CA VAL A 24 6.53 9.80 12.28
C VAL A 24 7.11 8.42 12.58
N CYS A 25 7.10 8.00 13.86
CA CYS A 25 7.59 6.69 14.28
C CYS A 25 6.44 5.66 14.22
N ARG A 26 6.62 4.61 13.44
CA ARG A 26 5.66 3.51 13.29
C ARG A 26 6.17 2.24 13.95
N LYS A 27 5.38 1.68 14.86
CA LYS A 27 5.70 0.44 15.57
C LYS A 27 4.89 -0.71 15.00
N GLY A 28 5.56 -1.81 14.74
CA GLY A 28 4.95 -3.06 14.29
C GLY A 28 5.70 -4.27 14.86
N ALA A 29 5.31 -5.43 14.42
CA ALA A 29 6.02 -6.66 14.75
C ALA A 29 6.16 -7.57 13.52
N LEU A 30 7.32 -8.20 13.40
CA LEU A 30 7.48 -9.39 12.61
C LEU A 30 7.09 -10.59 13.46
N ILE A 31 6.46 -11.58 12.83
CA ILE A 31 6.20 -12.88 13.44
C ILE A 31 7.01 -13.94 12.70
N ARG A 32 7.41 -14.99 13.42
CA ARG A 32 8.06 -16.18 12.87
C ARG A 32 7.33 -17.40 13.39
N THR A 33 6.93 -18.27 12.48
CA THR A 33 6.32 -19.56 12.82
C THR A 33 7.37 -20.62 13.13
N GLU A 34 6.96 -21.73 13.73
CA GLU A 34 7.82 -22.87 14.01
C GLU A 34 8.38 -23.49 12.72
N GLU A 35 7.60 -23.41 11.64
CA GLU A 35 7.98 -23.87 10.29
C GLU A 35 8.97 -22.94 9.59
N GLY A 36 9.37 -21.84 10.22
CA GLY A 36 10.41 -20.93 9.72
C GLY A 36 9.94 -19.84 8.77
N GLY A 37 8.62 -19.65 8.60
CA GLY A 37 8.08 -18.56 7.79
C GLY A 37 7.89 -17.26 8.56
N TYR A 38 7.91 -16.13 7.85
CA TYR A 38 7.85 -14.80 8.42
C TYR A 38 6.64 -14.03 7.92
N GLY A 39 6.04 -13.22 8.80
CA GLY A 39 4.95 -12.31 8.48
C GLY A 39 5.10 -10.97 9.20
N CYS A 40 4.29 -10.00 8.82
CA CYS A 40 4.36 -8.64 9.35
C CYS A 40 3.00 -8.18 9.88
N ILE A 41 3.01 -7.53 11.04
CA ILE A 41 1.85 -6.86 11.65
C ILE A 41 2.20 -5.39 11.82
N GLN A 42 1.50 -4.53 11.09
CA GLN A 42 1.64 -3.07 11.19
C GLN A 42 0.27 -2.45 11.41
N PRO A 43 -0.12 -2.19 12.67
CA PRO A 43 -1.40 -1.54 12.96
C PRO A 43 -1.36 -0.05 12.72
N TRP A 44 -2.53 0.50 12.38
CA TRP A 44 -2.81 1.91 12.24
C TRP A 44 -4.02 2.27 13.14
N PRO A 45 -3.83 2.46 14.46
CA PRO A 45 -4.92 2.73 15.39
C PRO A 45 -5.76 3.96 15.02
N GLU A 46 -5.14 4.97 14.42
CA GLU A 46 -5.81 6.16 13.89
C GLU A 46 -6.75 5.88 12.69
N LEU A 47 -6.62 4.72 12.08
CA LEU A 47 -7.52 4.23 11.01
C LEU A 47 -8.47 3.13 11.50
N GLY A 48 -8.50 2.85 12.81
CA GLY A 48 -9.43 1.90 13.42
C GLY A 48 -8.83 0.54 13.77
N ASP A 49 -7.54 0.29 13.50
CA ASP A 49 -6.91 -0.97 13.89
C ASP A 49 -6.78 -1.10 15.42
N HIS A 50 -6.71 -2.31 15.88
CA HIS A 50 -6.32 -2.59 17.25
C HIS A 50 -4.84 -2.26 17.49
N SER A 51 -4.49 -2.02 18.76
CA SER A 51 -3.08 -1.80 19.12
C SER A 51 -2.24 -3.05 18.83
N LEU A 52 -0.94 -2.84 18.57
CA LEU A 52 0.01 -3.95 18.36
C LEU A 52 -0.05 -4.98 19.50
N GLN A 53 -0.11 -4.51 20.75
CA GLN A 53 -0.21 -5.41 21.91
C GLN A 53 -1.46 -6.30 21.85
N LYS A 54 -2.61 -5.74 21.43
CA LYS A 54 -3.85 -6.51 21.29
C LYS A 54 -3.77 -7.55 20.16
N GLU A 55 -3.11 -7.23 19.04
CA GLU A 55 -2.83 -8.19 17.96
C GLU A 55 -1.95 -9.35 18.47
N LEU A 56 -0.85 -9.04 19.15
CA LEU A 56 0.06 -10.06 19.71
C LEU A 56 -0.62 -10.92 20.78
N ASP A 57 -1.44 -10.33 21.66
CA ASP A 57 -2.18 -11.08 22.68
C ASP A 57 -3.24 -12.02 22.07
N ALA A 58 -3.87 -11.61 20.97
CA ALA A 58 -4.82 -12.43 20.24
C ALA A 58 -4.13 -13.64 19.56
N LEU A 59 -2.96 -13.40 18.96
CA LEU A 59 -2.12 -14.48 18.41
C LEU A 59 -1.71 -15.48 19.50
N ARG A 60 -1.23 -14.99 20.66
CA ARG A 60 -0.83 -15.83 21.81
C ARG A 60 -1.96 -16.73 22.30
N LYS A 61 -3.20 -16.24 22.23
CA LYS A 61 -4.42 -16.98 22.61
C LYS A 61 -4.93 -17.92 21.51
N GLY A 62 -4.29 -17.96 20.34
CA GLY A 62 -4.73 -18.76 19.20
C GLY A 62 -6.00 -18.23 18.51
N ASN A 63 -6.35 -16.97 18.75
CA ASN A 63 -7.51 -16.30 18.14
C ASN A 63 -7.08 -15.00 17.43
N PRO A 64 -6.33 -15.10 16.32
CA PRO A 64 -5.78 -13.95 15.62
C PRO A 64 -6.85 -12.98 15.14
N LEU A 65 -6.58 -11.70 15.32
CA LEU A 65 -7.35 -10.59 14.74
C LEU A 65 -7.01 -10.42 13.26
N PRO A 66 -7.71 -9.58 12.50
CA PRO A 66 -7.54 -9.48 11.04
C PRO A 66 -6.09 -9.32 10.57
N LEU A 67 -5.32 -8.39 11.14
CA LEU A 67 -3.91 -8.20 10.76
C LEU A 67 -3.06 -9.42 11.11
N GLY A 68 -3.28 -10.00 12.29
CA GLY A 68 -2.63 -11.25 12.70
C GLY A 68 -2.95 -12.43 11.78
N LYS A 69 -4.20 -12.56 11.27
CA LYS A 69 -4.58 -13.59 10.29
C LYS A 69 -3.80 -13.41 8.98
N ARG A 70 -3.70 -12.18 8.49
CA ARG A 70 -2.95 -11.90 7.26
C ARG A 70 -1.45 -12.14 7.42
N ALA A 71 -0.89 -11.77 8.58
CA ALA A 71 0.52 -12.04 8.88
C ALA A 71 0.80 -13.55 8.96
N LEU A 72 -0.10 -14.34 9.52
CA LEU A 72 0.02 -15.81 9.54
C LEU A 72 -0.07 -16.42 8.13
N GLU A 73 -0.94 -15.91 7.28
CA GLU A 73 -1.02 -16.34 5.88
C GLU A 73 0.28 -16.03 5.13
N CYS A 74 0.81 -14.84 5.30
CA CYS A 74 2.14 -14.46 4.77
C CYS A 74 3.21 -15.43 5.27
N ALA A 75 3.26 -15.70 6.59
CA ALA A 75 4.26 -16.59 7.17
C ALA A 75 4.11 -18.03 6.69
N ARG A 76 2.88 -18.52 6.46
CA ARG A 76 2.65 -19.87 5.91
C ARG A 76 3.25 -19.99 4.50
N VAL A 77 2.93 -19.04 3.61
CA VAL A 77 3.40 -19.06 2.21
C VAL A 77 4.92 -18.85 2.15
N ASP A 78 5.46 -17.94 2.94
CA ASP A 78 6.90 -17.70 3.06
C ASP A 78 7.63 -18.95 3.57
N GLY A 79 7.08 -19.62 4.59
CA GLY A 79 7.66 -20.84 5.18
C GLY A 79 7.67 -22.02 4.20
N GLU A 80 6.60 -22.20 3.42
CA GLU A 80 6.54 -23.24 2.37
C GLU A 80 7.62 -23.00 1.30
N ALA A 81 7.81 -21.76 0.84
CA ALA A 81 8.85 -21.42 -0.12
C ALA A 81 10.27 -21.60 0.46
N ARG A 82 10.49 -21.22 1.73
CA ARG A 82 11.76 -21.45 2.44
C ARG A 82 12.08 -22.93 2.58
N ALA A 83 11.11 -23.73 2.97
CA ALA A 83 11.27 -25.18 3.08
C ALA A 83 11.60 -25.82 1.71
N ALA A 84 11.07 -25.30 0.64
CA ALA A 84 11.38 -25.71 -0.73
C ALA A 84 12.72 -25.14 -1.26
N GLY A 85 13.37 -24.23 -0.54
CA GLY A 85 14.63 -23.60 -0.96
C GLY A 85 14.47 -22.63 -2.14
N VAL A 86 13.28 -22.05 -2.35
CA VAL A 86 12.98 -21.18 -3.49
C VAL A 86 12.57 -19.76 -3.06
N SER A 87 12.84 -18.78 -3.90
CA SER A 87 12.29 -17.45 -3.74
C SER A 87 10.84 -17.43 -4.22
N LEU A 88 9.95 -16.72 -3.50
CA LEU A 88 8.57 -16.48 -3.92
C LEU A 88 8.47 -15.68 -5.22
N PHE A 89 9.53 -14.96 -5.59
CA PHE A 89 9.55 -14.13 -6.78
C PHE A 89 10.12 -14.82 -8.02
N SER A 90 10.47 -16.10 -7.92
CA SER A 90 11.05 -16.85 -9.03
C SER A 90 10.10 -16.90 -10.23
N GLY A 91 10.54 -16.34 -11.36
CA GLY A 91 9.76 -16.30 -12.60
C GLY A 91 8.62 -15.29 -12.62
N LEU A 92 8.45 -14.45 -11.59
CA LEU A 92 7.42 -13.42 -11.55
C LEU A 92 7.93 -12.07 -12.08
N HIS A 93 7.05 -11.35 -12.76
CA HIS A 93 7.26 -9.95 -13.12
C HIS A 93 6.81 -9.05 -11.98
N ILE A 94 7.72 -8.19 -11.48
CA ILE A 94 7.38 -7.24 -10.42
C ILE A 94 6.65 -6.04 -11.03
N PRO A 95 5.41 -5.72 -10.62
CA PRO A 95 4.68 -4.56 -11.12
C PRO A 95 5.38 -3.23 -10.83
N ALA A 96 5.32 -2.32 -11.79
CA ALA A 96 5.79 -0.96 -11.57
C ALA A 96 4.83 -0.19 -10.65
N SER A 97 5.35 0.82 -9.96
CA SER A 97 4.62 1.61 -8.97
C SER A 97 4.60 3.10 -9.31
N HIS A 98 3.57 3.77 -8.83
CA HIS A 98 3.60 5.22 -8.72
C HIS A 98 4.58 5.66 -7.61
N ALA A 99 5.04 6.91 -7.69
CA ALA A 99 5.74 7.56 -6.59
C ALA A 99 4.72 8.05 -5.54
N THR A 100 4.82 7.56 -4.30
CA THR A 100 4.07 8.15 -3.18
C THR A 100 4.81 9.39 -2.70
N LEU A 101 4.17 10.56 -2.79
CA LEU A 101 4.81 11.86 -2.55
C LEU A 101 4.45 12.39 -1.15
N PRO A 102 5.41 12.43 -0.20
CA PRO A 102 5.19 13.07 1.09
C PRO A 102 4.95 14.57 0.94
N SER A 103 4.32 15.21 1.93
CA SER A 103 4.00 16.64 1.87
C SER A 103 5.23 17.52 1.67
N CYS A 104 6.39 17.10 2.17
CA CYS A 104 7.67 17.83 2.14
C CYS A 104 8.58 17.45 0.95
N VAL A 105 8.06 16.71 -0.06
CA VAL A 105 8.89 16.29 -1.20
C VAL A 105 9.50 17.51 -1.92
N SER A 106 10.81 17.45 -2.15
CA SER A 106 11.52 18.55 -2.82
C SER A 106 11.36 18.47 -4.34
N PRO A 107 11.43 19.62 -5.05
CA PRO A 107 11.50 19.66 -6.51
C PRO A 107 12.61 18.77 -7.09
N ALA A 108 13.77 18.77 -6.46
CA ALA A 108 14.90 17.95 -6.89
C ALA A 108 14.58 16.44 -6.80
N THR A 109 13.95 16.00 -5.72
CA THR A 109 13.53 14.60 -5.54
C THR A 109 12.56 14.16 -6.65
N ILE A 110 11.59 14.99 -7.02
CA ILE A 110 10.63 14.67 -8.08
C ILE A 110 11.31 14.52 -9.44
N ARG A 111 12.27 15.38 -9.76
CA ARG A 111 13.05 15.26 -11.00
C ARG A 111 13.91 14.00 -11.02
N ILE A 112 14.49 13.61 -9.87
CA ILE A 112 15.21 12.34 -9.75
C ILE A 112 14.24 11.17 -10.00
N MET A 113 13.05 11.17 -9.39
CA MET A 113 12.03 10.14 -9.61
C MET A 113 11.64 10.03 -11.10
N GLU A 114 11.48 11.17 -11.78
CA GLU A 114 11.18 11.19 -13.22
C GLU A 114 12.31 10.54 -14.02
N THR A 115 13.56 10.91 -13.77
CA THR A 115 14.74 10.32 -14.46
C THR A 115 14.92 8.84 -14.16
N LYS A 116 14.44 8.37 -12.99
CA LYS A 116 14.43 6.95 -12.60
C LYS A 116 13.27 6.16 -13.22
N GLY A 117 12.38 6.82 -13.95
CA GLY A 117 11.35 6.17 -14.74
C GLY A 117 9.96 6.12 -14.11
N PHE A 118 9.72 6.78 -12.98
CA PHE A 118 8.35 6.94 -12.47
C PHE A 118 7.47 7.66 -13.50
N LYS A 119 6.22 7.21 -13.66
CA LYS A 119 5.26 7.73 -14.63
C LYS A 119 4.02 8.33 -13.97
N ALA A 120 3.85 8.13 -12.68
CA ALA A 120 2.74 8.67 -11.91
C ALA A 120 3.17 9.04 -10.50
N GLY A 121 2.45 10.01 -9.91
CA GLY A 121 2.61 10.41 -8.52
C GLY A 121 1.30 10.30 -7.76
N LYS A 122 1.34 9.77 -6.53
CA LYS A 122 0.22 9.77 -5.58
C LYS A 122 0.45 10.87 -4.54
N ILE A 123 -0.51 11.78 -4.44
CA ILE A 123 -0.52 12.89 -3.49
C ILE A 123 -1.51 12.55 -2.37
N LYS A 124 -1.04 12.56 -1.12
CA LYS A 124 -1.92 12.59 0.04
C LYS A 124 -2.54 13.98 0.13
N ALA A 125 -3.83 14.07 -0.16
CA ALA A 125 -4.59 15.31 -0.10
C ALA A 125 -5.12 15.56 1.32
N SER A 126 -5.24 16.82 1.68
CA SER A 126 -5.85 17.23 2.95
C SER A 126 -7.35 17.50 2.77
N SER A 127 -8.05 17.73 3.89
CA SER A 127 -9.43 18.22 3.90
C SER A 127 -9.60 19.65 3.34
N ASN A 128 -8.52 20.26 2.83
CA ASN A 128 -8.55 21.55 2.14
C ASN A 128 -8.41 21.32 0.62
N PRO A 129 -9.51 21.33 -0.15
CA PRO A 129 -9.48 21.11 -1.61
C PRO A 129 -8.65 22.16 -2.37
N ALA A 130 -8.62 23.40 -1.91
CA ALA A 130 -7.84 24.46 -2.55
C ALA A 130 -6.33 24.20 -2.43
N ALA A 131 -5.88 23.81 -1.25
CA ALA A 131 -4.47 23.43 -1.03
C ALA A 131 -4.09 22.18 -1.83
N ALA A 132 -5.00 21.20 -1.96
CA ALA A 132 -4.78 20.02 -2.79
C ALA A 132 -4.64 20.40 -4.29
N LEU A 133 -5.47 21.30 -4.79
CA LEU A 133 -5.40 21.81 -6.17
C LEU A 133 -4.11 22.58 -6.42
N GLU A 134 -3.74 23.50 -5.52
CA GLU A 134 -2.49 24.27 -5.62
C GLU A 134 -1.28 23.32 -5.68
N ARG A 135 -1.21 22.36 -4.77
CA ARG A 135 -0.14 21.36 -4.74
C ARG A 135 -0.10 20.52 -6.01
N LEU A 136 -1.24 20.02 -6.47
CA LEU A 136 -1.33 19.27 -7.72
C LEU A 136 -0.83 20.13 -8.91
N THR A 137 -1.25 21.39 -8.99
CA THR A 137 -0.84 22.30 -10.08
C THR A 137 0.66 22.51 -10.06
N MET A 138 1.24 22.78 -8.90
CA MET A 138 2.68 22.95 -8.75
C MET A 138 3.44 21.71 -9.21
N LEU A 139 3.09 20.54 -8.67
CA LEU A 139 3.77 19.29 -8.99
C LEU A 139 3.59 18.89 -10.46
N ALA A 140 2.39 19.07 -11.00
CA ALA A 140 2.09 18.74 -12.40
C ALA A 140 2.84 19.62 -13.41
N SER A 141 3.19 20.84 -13.04
CA SER A 141 4.03 21.72 -13.87
C SER A 141 5.49 21.26 -13.94
N MET A 142 5.96 20.56 -12.92
CA MET A 142 7.36 20.09 -12.83
C MET A 142 7.61 18.81 -13.65
N VAL A 143 6.60 17.95 -13.76
CA VAL A 143 6.66 16.65 -14.47
C VAL A 143 5.45 16.53 -15.42
N PRO A 144 5.48 17.19 -16.59
CA PRO A 144 4.33 17.27 -17.50
C PRO A 144 3.84 15.90 -18.00
N SER A 145 4.70 14.90 -18.04
CA SER A 145 4.39 13.56 -18.54
C SER A 145 3.69 12.66 -17.50
N TRP A 146 3.69 13.05 -16.22
CA TRP A 146 3.15 12.20 -15.17
C TRP A 146 1.63 12.23 -15.12
N ARG A 147 1.06 11.07 -14.74
CA ARG A 147 -0.31 10.94 -14.28
C ARG A 147 -0.38 11.15 -12.77
N TRP A 148 -1.58 11.45 -12.27
CA TRP A 148 -1.76 11.83 -10.87
C TRP A 148 -2.84 10.99 -10.19
N ARG A 149 -2.58 10.64 -8.95
CA ARG A 149 -3.50 9.97 -8.03
C ARG A 149 -3.61 10.84 -6.80
N LEU A 150 -4.83 11.14 -6.38
CA LEU A 150 -5.08 11.92 -5.18
C LEU A 150 -5.79 11.03 -4.17
N ASP A 151 -5.36 11.11 -2.91
CA ASP A 151 -5.93 10.31 -1.84
C ASP A 151 -6.37 11.25 -0.71
N PHE A 152 -7.68 11.37 -0.55
CA PHE A 152 -8.31 12.22 0.45
C PHE A 152 -8.59 11.50 1.77
N ASN A 153 -8.47 10.17 1.83
CA ASN A 153 -8.80 9.37 3.02
C ASN A 153 -10.20 9.69 3.60
N GLY A 154 -11.20 9.90 2.77
CA GLY A 154 -12.56 10.21 3.17
C GLY A 154 -12.72 11.56 3.87
N SER A 155 -11.81 12.52 3.64
CA SER A 155 -11.77 13.78 4.39
C SER A 155 -12.71 14.87 3.87
N LEU A 156 -13.28 14.73 2.68
CA LEU A 156 -14.26 15.65 2.10
C LEU A 156 -15.67 15.12 2.36
N ASP A 157 -16.67 16.00 2.21
CA ASP A 157 -18.03 15.55 1.95
C ASP A 157 -18.28 15.36 0.43
N GLY A 158 -19.44 14.76 0.07
CA GLY A 158 -19.73 14.48 -1.34
C GLY A 158 -19.88 15.72 -2.22
N ASN A 159 -20.30 16.86 -1.65
CA ASN A 159 -20.43 18.13 -2.39
C ASN A 159 -19.06 18.77 -2.57
N GLU A 160 -18.21 18.77 -1.53
CA GLU A 160 -16.84 19.25 -1.60
C GLU A 160 -16.02 18.46 -2.62
N ALA A 161 -16.16 17.12 -2.63
CA ALA A 161 -15.53 16.26 -3.63
C ALA A 161 -15.97 16.61 -5.06
N LEU A 162 -17.28 16.80 -5.28
CA LEU A 162 -17.82 17.19 -6.57
C LEU A 162 -17.33 18.59 -7.00
N GLN A 163 -17.29 19.56 -6.08
CA GLN A 163 -16.78 20.91 -6.37
C GLN A 163 -15.28 20.88 -6.66
N PHE A 164 -14.51 20.12 -5.92
CA PHE A 164 -13.08 19.90 -6.21
C PHE A 164 -12.91 19.39 -7.64
N TRP A 165 -13.62 18.32 -8.03
CA TRP A 165 -13.55 17.78 -9.39
C TRP A 165 -13.93 18.81 -10.46
N LYS A 166 -14.99 19.58 -10.24
CA LYS A 166 -15.44 20.63 -11.17
C LYS A 166 -14.41 21.74 -11.31
N SER A 167 -13.71 22.11 -10.24
CA SER A 167 -12.72 23.19 -10.21
C SER A 167 -11.40 22.84 -10.91
N LEU A 168 -11.13 21.53 -11.12
CA LEU A 168 -9.90 21.09 -11.80
C LEU A 168 -9.88 21.58 -13.26
N PRO A 169 -8.80 22.26 -13.70
CA PRO A 169 -8.59 22.59 -15.11
C PRO A 169 -8.59 21.34 -16.00
N HIS A 170 -9.08 21.46 -17.22
CA HIS A 170 -9.20 20.32 -18.14
C HIS A 170 -7.87 19.58 -18.36
N HIS A 171 -6.76 20.33 -18.51
CA HIS A 171 -5.43 19.75 -18.70
C HIS A 171 -4.90 18.97 -17.50
N LEU A 172 -5.41 19.23 -16.28
CA LEU A 172 -5.12 18.43 -15.09
C LEU A 172 -6.05 17.23 -15.00
N LYS A 173 -7.36 17.42 -15.28
CA LYS A 173 -8.34 16.31 -15.29
C LYS A 173 -7.90 15.16 -16.19
N SER A 174 -7.42 15.45 -17.39
CA SER A 174 -6.95 14.42 -18.34
C SER A 174 -5.74 13.63 -17.86
N ARG A 175 -5.06 14.11 -16.81
CA ARG A 175 -3.91 13.48 -16.21
C ARG A 175 -4.22 12.79 -14.87
N ILE A 176 -5.45 12.87 -14.38
CA ILE A 176 -5.87 12.12 -13.18
C ILE A 176 -6.11 10.66 -13.57
N ASP A 177 -5.44 9.75 -12.87
CA ASP A 177 -5.71 8.32 -12.92
C ASP A 177 -6.97 7.99 -12.13
N PHE A 178 -6.98 8.40 -10.87
CA PHE A 178 -8.11 8.29 -9.97
C PHE A 178 -7.98 9.22 -8.75
N ILE A 179 -9.11 9.42 -8.09
CA ILE A 179 -9.22 10.05 -6.79
C ILE A 179 -9.68 8.98 -5.80
N GLU A 180 -8.81 8.64 -4.85
CA GLU A 180 -9.01 7.60 -3.84
C GLU A 180 -9.72 8.19 -2.63
N ASP A 181 -10.80 7.52 -2.23
CA ASP A 181 -11.62 7.87 -1.07
C ASP A 181 -11.87 9.40 -0.93
N PRO A 182 -12.47 10.07 -1.92
CA PRO A 182 -12.68 11.52 -1.82
C PRO A 182 -13.55 11.90 -0.62
N CYS A 183 -14.58 11.10 -0.34
CA CYS A 183 -15.51 11.25 0.77
C CYS A 183 -15.90 9.87 1.32
N PRO A 184 -16.56 9.79 2.49
CA PRO A 184 -17.10 8.52 3.00
C PRO A 184 -17.91 7.78 1.94
N PHE A 185 -17.67 6.47 1.82
CA PHE A 185 -18.33 5.66 0.81
C PHE A 185 -19.84 5.56 1.06
N SER A 186 -20.61 5.86 0.05
CA SER A 186 -22.03 5.53 -0.06
C SER A 186 -22.39 5.38 -1.53
N VAL A 187 -23.15 4.37 -1.89
CA VAL A 187 -23.51 4.11 -3.30
C VAL A 187 -24.09 5.34 -3.97
N PRO A 188 -25.18 5.98 -3.44
CA PRO A 188 -25.75 7.16 -4.10
C PRO A 188 -24.81 8.37 -4.15
N GLY A 189 -23.93 8.51 -3.15
CA GLY A 189 -22.95 9.59 -3.12
C GLY A 189 -21.88 9.41 -4.20
N TRP A 190 -21.37 8.20 -4.34
CA TRP A 190 -20.32 7.89 -5.30
C TRP A 190 -20.84 7.79 -6.74
N GLU A 191 -22.07 7.30 -6.97
CA GLU A 191 -22.76 7.37 -8.29
C GLU A 191 -22.75 8.80 -8.84
N ARG A 192 -23.10 9.79 -8.02
CA ARG A 192 -23.08 11.21 -8.42
C ARG A 192 -21.69 11.70 -8.84
N LEU A 193 -20.61 11.18 -8.22
CA LEU A 193 -19.24 11.54 -8.57
C LEU A 193 -18.83 10.86 -9.88
N VAL A 194 -19.20 9.60 -10.06
CA VAL A 194 -18.99 8.85 -11.31
C VAL A 194 -19.74 9.51 -12.47
N ASP A 195 -21.01 9.88 -12.28
CA ASP A 195 -21.83 10.59 -13.30
C ASP A 195 -21.21 11.95 -13.69
N ALA A 196 -20.50 12.58 -12.76
CA ALA A 196 -19.74 13.80 -13.07
C ALA A 196 -18.39 13.53 -13.80
N GLY A 197 -18.10 12.27 -14.11
CA GLY A 197 -16.87 11.84 -14.79
C GLY A 197 -15.63 11.81 -13.90
N MET A 198 -15.79 11.73 -12.57
CA MET A 198 -14.67 11.60 -11.65
C MET A 198 -14.16 10.15 -11.64
N PRO A 199 -12.92 9.87 -12.00
CA PRO A 199 -12.35 8.55 -11.86
C PRO A 199 -12.08 8.27 -10.37
N LEU A 200 -12.72 7.25 -9.83
CA LEU A 200 -12.68 6.94 -8.40
C LEU A 200 -11.86 5.68 -8.11
N ALA A 201 -11.26 5.66 -6.92
CA ALA A 201 -10.68 4.46 -6.35
C ALA A 201 -11.16 4.28 -4.90
N LEU A 202 -11.44 3.04 -4.53
CA LEU A 202 -11.90 2.66 -3.20
C LEU A 202 -10.81 1.88 -2.47
N ASP A 203 -10.34 2.43 -1.35
CA ASP A 203 -9.41 1.81 -0.40
C ASP A 203 -10.09 1.53 0.94
N MET A 204 -10.71 2.55 1.53
CA MET A 204 -11.36 2.43 2.83
C MET A 204 -12.72 1.75 2.71
N GLY A 205 -12.94 0.74 3.58
CA GLY A 205 -14.21 0.04 3.60
C GLY A 205 -14.23 -1.24 2.77
N THR A 206 -13.11 -1.68 2.22
CA THR A 206 -12.96 -2.99 1.60
C THR A 206 -12.90 -4.12 2.64
N ASP A 207 -12.60 -3.79 3.90
CA ASP A 207 -12.40 -4.73 5.01
C ASP A 207 -13.71 -5.30 5.60
N THR A 208 -14.88 -4.87 5.12
CA THR A 208 -16.17 -5.34 5.64
C THR A 208 -16.72 -6.47 4.80
N GLU A 209 -17.14 -7.57 5.44
CA GLU A 209 -17.72 -8.77 4.80
C GLU A 209 -18.92 -8.47 3.88
N HIS A 210 -19.45 -7.23 3.89
CA HIS A 210 -20.68 -6.82 3.19
C HIS A 210 -20.43 -5.93 1.96
N GLN A 211 -19.21 -5.50 1.67
CA GLN A 211 -18.95 -4.50 0.61
C GLN A 211 -18.58 -5.04 -0.79
N PRO A 212 -18.07 -6.26 -0.99
CA PRO A 212 -17.74 -6.73 -2.34
C PRO A 212 -18.94 -6.71 -3.32
N ALA A 213 -20.14 -6.95 -2.80
CA ALA A 213 -21.35 -6.97 -3.63
C ALA A 213 -21.84 -5.57 -4.05
N VAL A 214 -21.52 -4.54 -3.27
CA VAL A 214 -22.04 -3.17 -3.47
C VAL A 214 -21.18 -2.37 -4.45
N THR A 215 -19.91 -2.71 -4.59
CA THR A 215 -18.98 -2.04 -5.53
C THR A 215 -18.98 -2.70 -6.92
N ALA A 216 -19.61 -3.87 -7.08
CA ALA A 216 -19.59 -4.60 -8.35
C ALA A 216 -20.22 -3.82 -9.52
N ASP A 217 -21.15 -2.90 -9.24
CA ASP A 217 -21.87 -2.12 -10.25
C ASP A 217 -21.28 -0.70 -10.46
N LEU A 218 -20.31 -0.28 -9.64
CA LEU A 218 -19.68 1.04 -9.79
C LEU A 218 -18.33 0.91 -10.52
N PRO A 219 -18.08 1.71 -11.55
CA PRO A 219 -16.79 1.74 -12.25
C PRO A 219 -15.70 2.43 -11.39
N VAL A 220 -15.28 1.77 -10.34
CA VAL A 220 -14.26 2.27 -9.39
C VAL A 220 -13.06 1.35 -9.37
N THR A 221 -11.87 1.91 -9.37
CA THR A 221 -10.63 1.15 -9.19
C THR A 221 -10.58 0.61 -7.77
N ARG A 222 -10.39 -0.69 -7.60
CA ARG A 222 -10.20 -1.27 -6.27
C ARG A 222 -8.75 -1.16 -5.84
N ILE A 223 -8.50 -0.63 -4.66
CA ILE A 223 -7.20 -0.65 -4.00
C ILE A 223 -7.15 -1.90 -3.10
N VAL A 224 -6.13 -2.74 -3.30
CA VAL A 224 -5.96 -3.99 -2.54
C VAL A 224 -4.72 -3.88 -1.67
N LYS A 225 -4.88 -4.15 -0.37
CA LYS A 225 -3.81 -4.15 0.62
C LYS A 225 -3.67 -5.55 1.24
N PRO A 226 -2.77 -6.40 0.73
CA PRO A 226 -2.63 -7.79 1.19
C PRO A 226 -2.36 -7.97 2.68
N ALA A 227 -1.84 -6.95 3.35
CA ALA A 227 -1.69 -6.95 4.81
C ALA A 227 -3.01 -6.81 5.57
N ARG A 228 -4.11 -6.40 4.90
CA ARG A 228 -5.44 -6.18 5.51
C ARG A 228 -6.49 -7.14 5.00
N GLU A 229 -6.46 -7.44 3.71
CA GLU A 229 -7.47 -8.26 3.04
C GLU A 229 -6.83 -9.38 2.22
N ALA A 230 -7.61 -10.40 1.93
CA ALA A 230 -7.22 -11.42 0.98
C ALA A 230 -7.19 -10.84 -0.44
N THR A 231 -6.25 -11.31 -1.24
CA THR A 231 -6.23 -10.98 -2.66
C THR A 231 -7.55 -11.45 -3.28
N PRO A 232 -8.28 -10.57 -3.98
CA PRO A 232 -9.54 -10.95 -4.61
C PRO A 232 -9.30 -11.99 -5.70
N GLY A 233 -10.34 -12.73 -6.06
CA GLY A 233 -10.35 -13.48 -7.32
C GLY A 233 -10.34 -12.54 -8.53
N ASP A 234 -10.52 -13.09 -9.72
CA ASP A 234 -10.54 -12.30 -10.95
C ASP A 234 -11.62 -11.21 -10.86
N LEU A 235 -11.19 -9.97 -11.03
CA LEU A 235 -12.05 -8.80 -11.11
C LEU A 235 -12.17 -8.37 -12.57
N HIS A 236 -13.33 -7.78 -12.91
CA HIS A 236 -13.54 -7.21 -14.25
C HIS A 236 -12.51 -6.14 -14.57
N ASP A 237 -12.23 -5.25 -13.61
CA ASP A 237 -11.19 -4.23 -13.73
C ASP A 237 -9.98 -4.60 -12.86
N PRO A 238 -8.75 -4.51 -13.38
CA PRO A 238 -7.56 -4.90 -12.65
C PRO A 238 -7.33 -4.03 -11.42
N PRO A 239 -7.20 -4.60 -10.20
CA PRO A 239 -7.03 -3.85 -8.98
C PRO A 239 -5.64 -3.21 -8.88
N VAL A 240 -5.51 -2.15 -8.11
CA VAL A 240 -4.22 -1.53 -7.78
C VAL A 240 -3.75 -2.05 -6.43
N PHE A 241 -2.68 -2.84 -6.42
CA PHE A 241 -2.06 -3.31 -5.18
C PHE A 241 -1.23 -2.22 -4.53
N THR A 242 -1.38 -2.09 -3.20
CA THR A 242 -0.59 -1.17 -2.39
C THR A 242 -0.14 -1.81 -1.08
N THR A 243 0.87 -1.24 -0.44
CA THR A 243 1.28 -1.62 0.91
C THR A 243 0.47 -0.85 1.95
N VAL A 244 0.62 -1.21 3.22
CA VAL A 244 0.14 -0.41 4.35
C VAL A 244 1.26 0.47 4.95
N MET A 245 2.33 0.72 4.19
CA MET A 245 3.51 1.46 4.66
C MET A 245 4.13 0.81 5.91
N ASP A 246 4.36 -0.48 5.81
CA ASP A 246 4.84 -1.38 6.85
C ASP A 246 6.33 -1.73 6.67
N HIS A 247 6.81 -2.66 7.48
CA HIS A 247 8.18 -3.20 7.37
C HIS A 247 8.41 -3.84 5.99
N PRO A 248 9.63 -3.82 5.45
CA PRO A 248 9.97 -4.44 4.16
C PRO A 248 9.44 -5.87 3.95
N VAL A 249 9.38 -6.71 4.98
CA VAL A 249 8.74 -8.04 4.90
C VAL A 249 7.26 -7.93 4.50
N GLY A 250 6.51 -7.03 5.11
CA GLY A 250 5.09 -6.81 4.75
C GLY A 250 4.93 -6.14 3.39
N GLN A 251 5.84 -5.22 3.04
CA GLN A 251 5.84 -4.60 1.71
C GLN A 251 6.12 -5.65 0.62
N LEU A 252 7.09 -6.56 0.83
CA LEU A 252 7.37 -7.64 -0.11
C LEU A 252 6.23 -8.65 -0.21
N TRP A 253 5.47 -8.86 0.87
CA TRP A 253 4.24 -9.63 0.78
C TRP A 253 3.25 -9.00 -0.20
N ALA A 254 3.05 -7.68 -0.14
CA ALA A 254 2.21 -6.97 -1.10
C ALA A 254 2.77 -7.03 -2.53
N VAL A 255 4.10 -6.94 -2.69
CA VAL A 255 4.78 -7.11 -3.99
C VAL A 255 4.53 -8.51 -4.57
N TYR A 256 4.68 -9.55 -3.75
CA TYR A 256 4.44 -10.93 -4.16
C TYR A 256 2.98 -11.15 -4.58
N GLN A 257 2.03 -10.72 -3.76
CA GLN A 257 0.61 -10.86 -4.06
C GLN A 257 0.21 -10.14 -5.38
N ALA A 258 0.78 -8.97 -5.62
CA ALA A 258 0.59 -8.26 -6.88
C ALA A 258 1.22 -9.00 -8.07
N ALA A 259 2.46 -9.44 -7.93
CA ALA A 259 3.17 -10.16 -8.97
C ALA A 259 2.52 -11.52 -9.30
N GLU A 260 2.00 -12.20 -8.27
CA GLU A 260 1.26 -13.47 -8.41
C GLU A 260 -0.09 -13.26 -9.10
N TYR A 261 -0.83 -12.23 -8.70
CA TYR A 261 -2.11 -11.89 -9.33
C TYR A 261 -1.97 -11.58 -10.82
N TYR A 262 -0.89 -10.90 -11.20
CA TYR A 262 -0.61 -10.51 -12.59
C TYR A 262 0.34 -11.48 -13.32
N ARG A 263 0.52 -12.69 -12.82
CA ARG A 263 1.47 -13.68 -13.37
C ARG A 263 1.33 -13.88 -14.87
N ASP A 264 0.10 -13.99 -15.35
CA ASP A 264 -0.22 -14.30 -16.75
C ASP A 264 -0.62 -13.05 -17.58
N ALA A 265 -0.60 -11.87 -16.95
CA ALA A 265 -0.92 -10.62 -17.64
C ALA A 265 0.29 -10.08 -18.41
N LEU A 266 0.03 -9.44 -19.55
CA LEU A 266 1.07 -8.72 -20.25
C LEU A 266 1.53 -7.50 -19.43
N PRO A 267 2.84 -7.16 -19.41
CA PRO A 267 3.34 -6.02 -18.64
C PRO A 267 2.64 -4.69 -18.94
N THR A 268 2.10 -4.53 -20.15
CA THR A 268 1.35 -3.34 -20.58
C THR A 268 -0.07 -3.27 -20.04
N GLU A 269 -0.60 -4.38 -19.54
CA GLU A 269 -1.95 -4.50 -18.97
C GLU A 269 -1.95 -4.34 -17.45
N ILE A 270 -0.77 -4.42 -16.82
CA ILE A 270 -0.62 -4.29 -15.39
C ILE A 270 -0.71 -2.81 -14.99
N PRO A 271 -1.67 -2.41 -14.13
CA PRO A 271 -1.75 -1.05 -13.65
C PRO A 271 -0.53 -0.70 -12.79
N LEU A 272 -0.15 0.59 -12.76
CA LEU A 272 0.84 1.03 -11.79
C LEU A 272 0.33 0.75 -10.38
N CYS A 273 1.12 0.06 -9.59
CA CYS A 273 0.82 -0.25 -8.19
C CYS A 273 1.30 0.83 -7.21
N GLY A 274 1.16 0.62 -5.92
CA GLY A 274 1.66 1.50 -4.85
C GLY A 274 2.61 0.75 -3.91
N LEU A 275 3.64 0.10 -4.46
CA LEU A 275 4.50 -0.84 -3.74
C LEU A 275 5.82 -0.21 -3.24
N CYS A 276 6.21 0.98 -3.76
CA CYS A 276 7.48 1.65 -3.43
C CYS A 276 7.36 2.54 -2.18
N THR A 277 6.70 2.08 -1.11
CA THR A 277 6.50 2.87 0.10
C THR A 277 7.69 2.82 1.08
N HIS A 278 8.67 1.94 0.87
CA HIS A 278 9.95 1.97 1.58
C HIS A 278 10.67 3.32 1.41
N LEU A 279 10.44 4.02 0.30
CA LEU A 279 10.98 5.37 0.04
C LEU A 279 10.42 6.48 0.97
N LEU A 280 9.41 6.17 1.78
CA LEU A 280 8.81 7.09 2.75
C LEU A 280 9.51 7.07 4.11
N PHE A 281 10.42 6.14 4.33
CA PHE A 281 11.08 5.93 5.60
C PHE A 281 12.57 6.27 5.54
N GLU A 282 13.14 6.55 6.71
CA GLU A 282 14.58 6.68 6.86
C GLU A 282 15.25 5.34 6.53
N PRO A 283 16.49 5.38 6.00
CA PRO A 283 17.23 4.16 5.68
C PRO A 283 17.40 3.23 6.89
N ASP A 284 17.21 1.96 6.67
CA ASP A 284 17.59 0.88 7.58
C ASP A 284 18.07 -0.33 6.75
N PRO A 285 18.73 -1.34 7.36
CA PRO A 285 19.29 -2.46 6.62
C PRO A 285 18.27 -3.23 5.75
N PHE A 286 17.01 -3.34 6.16
CA PHE A 286 15.96 -4.00 5.37
C PHE A 286 15.50 -3.12 4.21
N ILE A 287 15.31 -1.82 4.46
CA ILE A 287 14.93 -0.83 3.44
C ILE A 287 15.99 -0.76 2.33
N ASP A 288 17.27 -0.79 2.71
CA ASP A 288 18.40 -0.72 1.77
C ASP A 288 18.41 -1.89 0.77
N GLN A 289 17.87 -3.07 1.16
CA GLN A 289 17.74 -4.23 0.28
C GLN A 289 16.59 -4.12 -0.74
N MET A 290 15.64 -3.22 -0.51
CA MET A 290 14.49 -3.04 -1.42
C MET A 290 14.81 -2.21 -2.67
N GLY A 291 16.06 -1.83 -2.83
CA GLY A 291 16.52 -0.97 -3.91
C GLY A 291 16.25 0.50 -3.63
N GLY A 292 16.93 1.33 -4.40
CA GLY A 292 16.78 2.77 -4.29
C GLY A 292 15.50 3.28 -4.97
N MET A 293 15.54 4.56 -5.35
CA MET A 293 14.44 5.27 -5.99
C MET A 293 14.18 4.74 -7.42
N ASN A 294 13.45 3.64 -7.51
CA ASN A 294 13.02 3.00 -8.77
C ASN A 294 11.51 2.72 -8.73
N PRO A 295 10.82 2.72 -9.89
CA PRO A 295 9.40 2.37 -9.92
C PRO A 295 9.12 0.88 -9.68
N GLN A 296 10.12 0.02 -9.73
CA GLN A 296 10.01 -1.40 -9.36
C GLN A 296 10.83 -1.67 -8.11
N VAL A 297 10.22 -2.37 -7.16
CA VAL A 297 10.88 -2.81 -5.93
C VAL A 297 11.94 -3.85 -6.28
N ALA A 298 13.14 -3.70 -5.74
CA ALA A 298 14.13 -4.76 -5.80
C ALA A 298 13.76 -5.88 -4.83
N VAL A 299 13.86 -7.10 -5.29
CA VAL A 299 13.63 -8.29 -4.45
C VAL A 299 14.94 -8.71 -3.81
N PRO A 300 15.01 -8.78 -2.47
CA PRO A 300 16.19 -9.24 -1.77
C PRO A 300 16.54 -10.70 -2.13
N ALA A 301 17.82 -11.00 -2.15
CA ALA A 301 18.27 -12.37 -2.35
C ALA A 301 17.82 -13.28 -1.18
N GLY A 302 17.64 -14.58 -1.47
CA GLY A 302 17.27 -15.58 -0.48
C GLY A 302 16.06 -16.40 -0.87
N THR A 303 15.50 -17.11 0.11
CA THR A 303 14.31 -17.95 -0.01
C THR A 303 13.06 -17.21 0.49
N GLY A 304 11.88 -17.69 0.16
CA GLY A 304 10.64 -17.04 0.54
C GLY A 304 10.60 -15.59 0.05
N LEU A 305 10.34 -14.65 0.97
CA LEU A 305 10.37 -13.20 0.72
C LEU A 305 11.80 -12.61 0.72
N GLY A 306 12.84 -13.43 0.88
CA GLY A 306 14.24 -12.99 0.99
C GLY A 306 14.66 -12.63 2.42
N PHE A 307 15.75 -11.86 2.57
CA PHE A 307 16.31 -11.39 3.85
C PHE A 307 16.83 -12.50 4.78
N ASP A 308 17.15 -13.71 4.32
CA ASP A 308 17.43 -14.89 5.13
C ASP A 308 18.32 -14.60 6.35
N GLY A 309 19.59 -14.26 6.15
CA GLY A 309 20.51 -14.01 7.25
C GLY A 309 20.12 -12.83 8.16
N MET A 310 19.41 -11.83 7.61
CA MET A 310 18.97 -10.69 8.41
C MET A 310 17.82 -11.09 9.34
N LEU A 311 16.86 -11.87 8.85
CA LEU A 311 15.73 -12.37 9.64
C LEU A 311 16.19 -13.36 10.70
N GLU A 312 17.14 -14.24 10.37
CA GLU A 312 17.71 -15.21 11.34
C GLU A 312 18.43 -14.51 12.50
N ALA A 313 19.12 -13.39 12.21
CA ALA A 313 19.90 -12.65 13.19
C ALA A 313 19.07 -11.79 14.16
N LEU A 314 17.76 -11.63 13.93
CA LEU A 314 16.91 -10.83 14.81
C LEU A 314 16.75 -11.46 16.20
N PRO A 315 16.68 -10.65 17.27
CA PRO A 315 16.51 -11.14 18.63
C PRO A 315 15.04 -11.55 18.92
N TRP A 316 14.65 -12.65 18.32
CA TRP A 316 13.29 -13.19 18.43
C TRP A 316 12.89 -13.51 19.86
N LYS A 317 11.70 -13.07 20.27
CA LYS A 317 11.08 -13.40 21.55
C LYS A 317 9.97 -14.42 21.32
N LYS A 318 9.81 -15.36 22.25
CA LYS A 318 8.68 -16.29 22.20
C LYS A 318 7.37 -15.54 22.45
N LEU A 319 6.37 -15.80 21.60
CA LEU A 319 5.04 -15.20 21.70
C LEU A 319 4.18 -15.86 22.79
#